data_9ca0c1ee75e30e8f92716e6e77ed9f01
#
_entry.id   9ca0c1ee75e30e8f92716e6e77ed9f01
#
_cell.length_a   1.000
_cell.length_b   1.000
_cell.length_c   1.000
_cell.angle_alpha   90.00
_cell.angle_beta   90.00
_cell.angle_gamma   90.00
#
_symmetry.space_group_name_H-M   'P 1'
#
loop_
_entity.id
_entity.type
_entity.pdbx_description
1 polymer ?
#
loop_
_entity_poly.entity_id
_entity_poly.type
_entity_poly.pdbx_seq_one_letter_code
_entity_poly.pdbx_strand_id
1 'polypeptide(L)'
;EKGILKAQKKQDRETNEGVVSFYNNESNTDFTVCKIKCETDFVAKNDDFLDFAKTLSKAIHENKNINDHGTDENLVDLKINDKNFSDCLTDLISKIGENIQVVSYKKYNSEKSIFISYLHNKYNSNCSKIGSVVEISTDNKDLALKLVEELKVISMQISAMKPMGIDENSINPKILEDEKDII
;
A
#
# COMPACT_ATOMS: atom_id res chain seq x y z
N GLU A 1 17.49 -19.39 -14.73
CA GLU A 1 18.01 -18.58 -15.86
C GLU A 1 16.91 -18.11 -16.82
N LYS A 2 16.02 -19.00 -17.33
CA LYS A 2 14.95 -18.61 -18.28
C LYS A 2 13.92 -17.64 -17.70
N GLY A 3 13.62 -17.72 -16.38
CA GLY A 3 12.69 -16.83 -15.69
C GLY A 3 13.23 -15.41 -15.56
N ILE A 4 14.49 -15.26 -15.18
CA ILE A 4 15.19 -13.97 -15.02
C ILE A 4 15.21 -13.20 -16.36
N LEU A 5 15.57 -13.89 -17.45
CA LEU A 5 15.58 -13.29 -18.80
C LEU A 5 14.19 -12.84 -19.27
N LYS A 6 13.14 -13.56 -18.86
CA LYS A 6 11.75 -13.17 -19.17
C LYS A 6 11.30 -11.95 -18.36
N ALA A 7 11.66 -11.88 -17.08
CA ALA A 7 11.35 -10.74 -16.23
C ALA A 7 12.08 -9.48 -16.70
N GLN A 8 13.39 -9.56 -16.98
CA GLN A 8 14.19 -8.45 -17.49
C GLN A 8 13.63 -7.82 -18.76
N LYS A 9 13.16 -8.63 -19.72
CA LYS A 9 12.55 -8.14 -20.98
C LYS A 9 11.25 -7.35 -20.79
N LYS A 10 10.67 -7.35 -19.59
CA LYS A 10 9.40 -6.72 -19.29
C LYS A 10 9.54 -5.48 -18.41
N GLN A 11 10.70 -5.26 -17.79
CA GLN A 11 10.94 -4.15 -16.85
C GLN A 11 10.64 -2.76 -17.44
N ASP A 12 10.82 -2.59 -18.75
CA ASP A 12 10.57 -1.32 -19.44
C ASP A 12 9.11 -1.11 -19.86
N ARG A 13 8.21 -2.08 -19.61
CA ARG A 13 6.80 -1.95 -19.96
C ARG A 13 6.08 -1.10 -18.93
N GLU A 14 5.22 -0.20 -19.41
CA GLU A 14 4.42 0.66 -18.54
C GLU A 14 3.44 -0.14 -17.69
N THR A 15 3.40 0.20 -16.42
CA THR A 15 2.49 -0.39 -15.44
C THR A 15 1.49 0.67 -14.99
N ASN A 16 0.28 0.66 -15.58
CA ASN A 16 -0.75 1.68 -15.33
C ASN A 16 -1.83 1.22 -14.36
N GLU A 17 -1.96 -0.08 -14.15
CA GLU A 17 -2.87 -0.70 -13.20
C GLU A 17 -2.15 -1.20 -11.95
N GLY A 18 -2.89 -1.80 -11.01
CA GLY A 18 -2.32 -2.38 -9.79
C GLY A 18 -3.23 -2.28 -8.59
N VAL A 19 -2.64 -2.51 -7.42
CA VAL A 19 -3.35 -2.52 -6.14
C VAL A 19 -2.59 -1.76 -5.06
N VAL A 20 -3.32 -1.30 -4.06
CA VAL A 20 -2.81 -1.03 -2.72
C VAL A 20 -3.10 -2.23 -1.83
N SER A 21 -2.09 -2.71 -1.12
CA SER A 21 -2.21 -3.80 -0.16
C SER A 21 -1.93 -3.29 1.25
N PHE A 22 -2.81 -3.62 2.19
CA PHE A 22 -2.77 -3.19 3.57
C PHE A 22 -2.52 -4.37 4.51
N TYR A 23 -1.70 -4.15 5.52
CA TYR A 23 -1.52 -5.05 6.64
C TYR A 23 -1.45 -4.26 7.94
N ASN A 24 -2.14 -4.70 8.96
CA ASN A 24 -2.14 -4.10 10.30
C ASN A 24 -2.13 -5.18 11.37
N ASN A 25 -1.62 -4.83 12.56
CA ASN A 25 -1.74 -5.66 13.74
C ASN A 25 -3.17 -5.59 14.32
N GLU A 26 -3.50 -6.50 15.24
CA GLU A 26 -4.83 -6.57 15.87
C GLU A 26 -5.20 -5.32 16.67
N SER A 27 -4.21 -4.62 17.23
CA SER A 27 -4.40 -3.38 18.00
C SER A 27 -4.46 -2.12 17.16
N ASN A 28 -4.33 -2.22 15.83
CA ASN A 28 -4.28 -1.09 14.89
C ASN A 28 -3.22 -0.02 15.23
N THR A 29 -2.16 -0.40 15.95
CA THR A 29 -1.04 0.51 16.30
C THR A 29 0.11 0.45 15.30
N ASP A 30 0.14 -0.61 14.50
CA ASP A 30 1.13 -0.84 13.45
C ASP A 30 0.39 -1.08 12.14
N PHE A 31 0.80 -0.37 11.11
CA PHE A 31 0.17 -0.42 9.80
C PHE A 31 1.19 -0.40 8.68
N THR A 32 0.98 -1.20 7.65
CA THR A 32 1.82 -1.24 6.46
C THR A 32 0.96 -1.10 5.21
N VAL A 33 1.38 -0.23 4.32
CA VAL A 33 0.79 -0.07 3.00
C VAL A 33 1.85 -0.35 1.93
N CYS A 34 1.45 -1.11 0.90
CA CYS A 34 2.26 -1.35 -0.30
C CYS A 34 1.47 -0.94 -1.53
N LYS A 35 2.13 -0.26 -2.47
CA LYS A 35 1.60 0.04 -3.79
C LYS A 35 2.32 -0.82 -4.81
N ILE A 36 1.58 -1.72 -5.45
CA ILE A 36 2.11 -2.69 -6.42
C ILE A 36 1.40 -2.46 -7.74
N LYS A 37 2.17 -2.29 -8.80
CA LYS A 37 1.66 -2.02 -10.15
C LYS A 37 1.84 -3.21 -11.07
N CYS A 38 0.95 -3.32 -12.06
CA CYS A 38 0.97 -4.28 -13.17
C CYS A 38 0.52 -3.60 -14.46
N GLU A 39 0.58 -4.30 -15.60
CA GLU A 39 0.23 -3.71 -16.88
C GLU A 39 -1.29 -3.58 -17.05
N THR A 40 -2.07 -4.62 -16.67
CA THR A 40 -3.52 -4.69 -16.92
C THR A 40 -4.36 -4.84 -15.65
N ASP A 41 -5.64 -4.47 -15.78
CA ASP A 41 -6.64 -4.66 -14.73
C ASP A 41 -7.01 -6.15 -14.53
N PHE A 42 -6.79 -7.00 -15.54
CA PHE A 42 -6.94 -8.46 -15.40
C PHE A 42 -5.94 -9.02 -14.39
N VAL A 43 -4.67 -8.60 -14.47
CA VAL A 43 -3.63 -9.01 -13.52
C VAL A 43 -3.87 -8.40 -12.14
N ALA A 44 -4.35 -7.16 -12.06
CA ALA A 44 -4.71 -6.55 -10.78
C ALA A 44 -5.81 -7.32 -10.00
N LYS A 45 -6.57 -8.17 -10.67
CA LYS A 45 -7.62 -9.05 -10.10
C LYS A 45 -7.20 -10.52 -10.00
N ASN A 46 -6.00 -10.86 -10.47
CA ASN A 46 -5.51 -12.23 -10.49
C ASN A 46 -5.14 -12.70 -9.07
N ASP A 47 -5.55 -13.90 -8.71
CA ASP A 47 -5.34 -14.44 -7.35
C ASP A 47 -3.86 -14.54 -6.98
N ASP A 48 -2.98 -14.98 -7.87
CA ASP A 48 -1.54 -15.08 -7.59
C ASP A 48 -0.92 -13.69 -7.32
N PHE A 49 -1.36 -12.67 -8.07
CA PHE A 49 -0.93 -11.29 -7.86
C PHE A 49 -1.43 -10.73 -6.52
N LEU A 50 -2.69 -10.99 -6.19
CA LEU A 50 -3.29 -10.54 -4.94
C LEU A 50 -2.69 -11.25 -3.71
N ASP A 51 -2.39 -12.55 -3.82
CA ASP A 51 -1.73 -13.32 -2.77
C ASP A 51 -0.28 -12.86 -2.56
N PHE A 52 0.45 -12.56 -3.65
CA PHE A 52 1.76 -11.93 -3.55
C PHE A 52 1.69 -10.58 -2.84
N ALA A 53 0.75 -9.70 -3.23
CA ALA A 53 0.59 -8.38 -2.64
C ALA A 53 0.29 -8.45 -1.13
N LYS A 54 -0.60 -9.36 -0.72
CA LYS A 54 -0.94 -9.61 0.68
C LYS A 54 0.25 -10.14 1.46
N THR A 55 0.94 -11.15 0.91
CA THR A 55 2.08 -11.78 1.58
C THR A 55 3.26 -10.82 1.70
N LEU A 56 3.49 -10.00 0.68
CA LEU A 56 4.52 -8.97 0.70
C LEU A 56 4.25 -7.92 1.78
N SER A 57 3.03 -7.36 1.85
CA SER A 57 2.72 -6.35 2.86
C SER A 57 2.87 -6.89 4.28
N LYS A 58 2.53 -8.17 4.51
CA LYS A 58 2.77 -8.86 5.77
C LYS A 58 4.28 -9.01 6.05
N ALA A 59 5.07 -9.50 5.10
CA ALA A 59 6.50 -9.70 5.25
C ALA A 59 7.24 -8.38 5.55
N ILE A 60 6.85 -7.29 4.88
CA ILE A 60 7.37 -5.94 5.16
C ILE A 60 7.01 -5.52 6.59
N HIS A 61 5.76 -5.73 7.01
CA HIS A 61 5.29 -5.38 8.34
C HIS A 61 6.09 -6.08 9.44
N GLU A 62 6.30 -7.38 9.30
CA GLU A 62 6.98 -8.23 10.30
C GLU A 62 8.51 -8.01 10.32
N ASN A 63 9.11 -7.51 9.25
CA ASN A 63 10.56 -7.29 9.17
C ASN A 63 10.95 -5.97 9.86
N LYS A 64 11.76 -6.08 10.92
CA LYS A 64 12.25 -4.92 11.69
C LYS A 64 13.51 -4.28 11.12
N ASN A 65 14.17 -4.93 10.15
CA ASN A 65 15.47 -4.52 9.62
C ASN A 65 15.37 -3.69 8.35
N ILE A 66 14.21 -3.58 7.73
CA ILE A 66 13.98 -2.72 6.58
C ILE A 66 13.51 -1.33 7.01
N ASN A 67 13.78 -0.33 6.17
CA ASN A 67 13.34 1.04 6.40
C ASN A 67 11.81 1.13 6.49
N ASP A 68 11.31 2.18 7.15
CA ASP A 68 9.87 2.41 7.28
C ASP A 68 9.20 2.80 5.95
N HIS A 69 9.97 3.18 4.96
CA HIS A 69 9.48 3.46 3.60
C HIS A 69 10.54 3.12 2.55
N GLY A 70 10.10 2.84 1.34
CA GLY A 70 10.98 2.52 0.22
C GLY A 70 10.22 2.00 -1.00
N THR A 71 11.00 1.44 -1.90
CA THR A 71 10.59 0.78 -3.15
C THR A 71 11.06 -0.67 -3.16
N ASP A 72 10.94 -1.35 -4.29
CA ASP A 72 11.46 -2.71 -4.50
C ASP A 72 12.97 -2.82 -4.27
N GLU A 73 13.75 -1.77 -4.56
CA GLU A 73 15.20 -1.73 -4.32
C GLU A 73 15.56 -1.92 -2.85
N ASN A 74 14.70 -1.48 -1.94
CA ASN A 74 14.89 -1.62 -0.49
C ASN A 74 14.47 -3.01 0.05
N LEU A 75 13.88 -3.85 -0.79
CA LEU A 75 13.35 -5.16 -0.42
C LEU A 75 14.25 -6.34 -0.83
N VAL A 76 15.44 -6.08 -1.35
CA VAL A 76 16.34 -7.11 -1.92
C VAL A 76 16.63 -8.23 -0.91
N ASP A 77 16.84 -7.87 0.37
CA ASP A 77 17.13 -8.83 1.45
C ASP A 77 15.88 -9.35 2.17
N LEU A 78 14.70 -8.88 1.79
CA LEU A 78 13.43 -9.33 2.38
C LEU A 78 13.15 -10.78 1.99
N LYS A 79 12.79 -11.59 2.97
CA LYS A 79 12.30 -12.95 2.74
C LYS A 79 10.79 -13.02 2.84
N ILE A 80 10.20 -13.69 1.87
CA ILE A 80 8.78 -14.01 1.80
C ILE A 80 8.67 -15.54 1.82
N ASN A 81 8.16 -16.11 2.90
CA ASN A 81 8.06 -17.56 3.08
C ASN A 81 9.40 -18.28 2.78
N ASP A 82 10.49 -17.82 3.42
CA ASP A 82 11.87 -18.33 3.27
C ASP A 82 12.52 -18.11 1.90
N LYS A 83 11.83 -17.53 0.93
CA LYS A 83 12.35 -17.20 -0.40
C LYS A 83 12.66 -15.71 -0.49
N ASN A 84 13.71 -15.33 -1.23
CA ASN A 84 14.03 -13.92 -1.43
C ASN A 84 12.93 -13.20 -2.22
N PHE A 85 12.66 -11.95 -1.87
CA PHE A 85 11.70 -11.09 -2.57
C PHE A 85 11.92 -11.06 -4.09
N SER A 86 13.18 -10.87 -4.52
CA SER A 86 13.53 -10.81 -5.95
C SER A 86 13.17 -12.10 -6.70
N ASP A 87 13.34 -13.27 -6.06
CA ASP A 87 12.98 -14.56 -6.65
C ASP A 87 11.45 -14.71 -6.73
N CYS A 88 10.72 -14.30 -5.66
CA CYS A 88 9.27 -14.35 -5.63
C CYS A 88 8.67 -13.46 -6.73
N LEU A 89 9.19 -12.24 -6.89
CA LEU A 89 8.75 -11.30 -7.92
C LEU A 89 9.07 -11.83 -9.33
N THR A 90 10.26 -12.35 -9.55
CA THR A 90 10.68 -12.94 -10.83
C THR A 90 9.81 -14.12 -11.24
N ASP A 91 9.46 -15.00 -10.30
CA ASP A 91 8.58 -16.14 -10.56
C ASP A 91 7.17 -15.69 -10.90
N LEU A 92 6.67 -14.69 -10.17
CA LEU A 92 5.35 -14.12 -10.42
C LEU A 92 5.27 -13.49 -11.83
N ILE A 93 6.26 -12.65 -12.19
CA ILE A 93 6.36 -12.05 -13.54
C ILE A 93 6.44 -13.13 -14.62
N SER A 94 7.20 -14.20 -14.36
CA SER A 94 7.35 -15.31 -15.31
C SER A 94 6.07 -16.10 -15.49
N LYS A 95 5.30 -16.29 -14.42
CA LYS A 95 4.02 -17.02 -14.41
C LYS A 95 2.91 -16.22 -15.07
N ILE A 96 2.75 -14.97 -14.68
CA ILE A 96 1.67 -14.07 -15.15
C ILE A 96 1.96 -13.55 -16.56
N GLY A 97 3.21 -13.22 -16.84
CA GLY A 97 3.59 -12.73 -18.16
C GLY A 97 3.56 -11.21 -18.32
N GLU A 98 3.30 -10.44 -17.27
CA GLU A 98 3.32 -8.98 -17.24
C GLU A 98 4.46 -8.43 -16.38
N ASN A 99 4.80 -7.15 -16.59
CA ASN A 99 5.65 -6.39 -15.70
C ASN A 99 4.92 -6.12 -14.38
N ILE A 100 5.59 -6.36 -13.27
CA ILE A 100 5.07 -6.11 -11.92
C ILE A 100 6.13 -5.35 -11.13
N GLN A 101 5.74 -4.27 -10.47
CA GLN A 101 6.64 -3.36 -9.75
C GLN A 101 6.08 -3.02 -8.37
N VAL A 102 6.93 -3.04 -7.34
CA VAL A 102 6.61 -2.48 -6.03
C VAL A 102 7.03 -1.02 -6.00
N VAL A 103 6.11 -0.14 -6.34
CA VAL A 103 6.39 1.30 -6.52
C VAL A 103 6.73 1.97 -5.20
N SER A 104 6.06 1.58 -4.12
CA SER A 104 6.33 2.11 -2.80
C SER A 104 5.74 1.22 -1.71
N TYR A 105 6.36 1.27 -0.55
CA TYR A 105 5.77 0.80 0.69
C TYR A 105 6.01 1.83 1.80
N LYS A 106 5.15 1.79 2.82
CA LYS A 106 5.33 2.59 4.02
C LYS A 106 4.81 1.83 5.24
N LYS A 107 5.60 1.86 6.31
CA LYS A 107 5.26 1.33 7.62
C LYS A 107 4.94 2.50 8.54
N TYR A 108 3.97 2.30 9.38
CA TYR A 108 3.58 3.25 10.42
C TYR A 108 3.51 2.48 11.73
N ASN A 109 4.05 3.09 12.77
CA ASN A 109 3.99 2.59 14.13
C ASN A 109 3.73 3.76 15.07
N SER A 110 2.82 3.60 16.02
CA SER A 110 2.53 4.63 17.00
C SER A 110 2.08 4.04 18.35
N GLU A 111 2.73 4.49 19.39
CA GLU A 111 2.29 4.19 20.77
C GLU A 111 1.09 5.05 21.22
N LYS A 112 0.84 6.19 20.54
CA LYS A 112 -0.18 7.18 20.93
C LYS A 112 -1.34 7.29 20.00
N SER A 113 -1.34 6.51 18.91
CA SER A 113 -2.34 6.58 17.87
C SER A 113 -2.85 5.19 17.50
N ILE A 114 -3.98 5.15 16.81
CA ILE A 114 -4.45 3.99 16.06
C ILE A 114 -4.55 4.34 14.59
N PHE A 115 -4.40 3.35 13.73
CA PHE A 115 -4.52 3.48 12.28
C PHE A 115 -5.83 2.88 11.82
N ILE A 116 -6.67 3.68 11.16
CA ILE A 116 -7.94 3.25 10.61
C ILE A 116 -7.88 3.33 9.11
N SER A 117 -8.14 2.21 8.45
CA SER A 117 -8.03 2.10 7.01
C SER A 117 -9.36 1.82 6.33
N TYR A 118 -9.49 2.28 5.10
CA TYR A 118 -10.57 1.95 4.20
C TYR A 118 -10.03 1.52 2.84
N LEU A 119 -10.50 0.38 2.36
CA LEU A 119 -10.23 -0.15 1.03
C LEU A 119 -11.47 0.02 0.17
N HIS A 120 -11.36 0.77 -0.93
CA HIS A 120 -12.43 0.99 -1.89
C HIS A 120 -12.28 0.09 -3.11
N ASN A 121 -13.38 -0.50 -3.59
CA ASN A 121 -13.37 -1.51 -4.66
C ASN A 121 -12.41 -2.66 -4.33
N LYS A 122 -12.68 -3.33 -3.20
CA LYS A 122 -11.86 -4.44 -2.71
C LYS A 122 -11.82 -5.60 -3.70
N TYR A 123 -10.63 -6.14 -3.88
CA TYR A 123 -10.42 -7.43 -4.56
C TYR A 123 -10.40 -8.58 -3.54
N ASN A 124 -9.85 -8.33 -2.35
CA ASN A 124 -9.89 -9.24 -1.20
C ASN A 124 -9.86 -8.44 0.12
N SER A 125 -9.63 -9.11 1.26
CA SER A 125 -9.58 -8.45 2.58
C SER A 125 -8.48 -7.42 2.74
N ASN A 126 -7.39 -7.55 1.99
CA ASN A 126 -6.16 -6.76 2.14
C ASN A 126 -5.84 -5.87 0.94
N CYS A 127 -6.44 -6.13 -0.23
CA CYS A 127 -6.10 -5.50 -1.49
C CYS A 127 -7.30 -4.78 -2.13
N SER A 128 -7.04 -3.61 -2.68
CA SER A 128 -8.03 -2.84 -3.45
C SER A 128 -7.36 -1.94 -4.49
N LYS A 129 -8.16 -1.35 -5.37
CA LYS A 129 -7.67 -0.35 -6.33
C LYS A 129 -7.31 0.97 -5.65
N ILE A 130 -8.08 1.38 -4.65
CA ILE A 130 -7.91 2.63 -3.91
C ILE A 130 -8.03 2.32 -2.41
N GLY A 131 -7.20 2.96 -1.61
CA GLY A 131 -7.29 2.88 -0.18
C GLY A 131 -6.77 4.13 0.50
N SER A 132 -7.25 4.36 1.71
CA SER A 132 -6.77 5.41 2.60
C SER A 132 -6.53 4.86 4.00
N VAL A 133 -5.65 5.50 4.72
CA VAL A 133 -5.38 5.25 6.12
C VAL A 133 -5.34 6.58 6.86
N VAL A 134 -5.91 6.61 8.05
CA VAL A 134 -5.90 7.76 8.95
C VAL A 134 -5.22 7.36 10.24
N GLU A 135 -4.27 8.15 10.67
CA GLU A 135 -3.72 8.09 12.01
C GLU A 135 -4.58 8.94 12.95
N ILE A 136 -5.09 8.36 14.01
CA ILE A 136 -5.92 9.03 15.01
C ILE A 136 -5.19 8.98 16.35
N SER A 137 -4.70 10.13 16.79
CA SER A 137 -4.10 10.29 18.12
C SER A 137 -5.19 10.27 19.18
N THR A 138 -4.98 9.52 20.25
CA THR A 138 -5.94 9.37 21.33
C THR A 138 -5.29 8.99 22.65
N ASP A 139 -5.80 9.55 23.74
CA ASP A 139 -5.41 9.15 25.09
C ASP A 139 -6.18 7.91 25.59
N ASN A 140 -7.21 7.47 24.82
CA ASN A 140 -8.03 6.30 25.15
C ASN A 140 -8.16 5.38 23.93
N LYS A 141 -7.17 4.52 23.75
CA LYS A 141 -7.14 3.54 22.64
C LYS A 141 -8.29 2.55 22.70
N ASP A 142 -8.68 2.10 23.89
CA ASP A 142 -9.78 1.14 24.04
C ASP A 142 -11.11 1.70 23.56
N LEU A 143 -11.36 2.99 23.81
CA LEU A 143 -12.52 3.68 23.26
C LEU A 143 -12.43 3.83 21.75
N ALA A 144 -11.26 4.24 21.24
CA ALA A 144 -11.06 4.39 19.79
C ALA A 144 -11.20 3.07 19.04
N LEU A 145 -10.73 1.95 19.61
CA LEU A 145 -10.92 0.62 19.03
C LEU A 145 -12.40 0.18 19.01
N LYS A 146 -13.20 0.60 19.99
CA LYS A 146 -14.65 0.35 19.97
C LYS A 146 -15.39 1.16 18.92
N LEU A 147 -14.82 2.30 18.50
CA LEU A 147 -15.41 3.23 17.52
C LEU A 147 -14.76 3.09 16.13
N VAL A 148 -14.05 2.00 15.85
CA VAL A 148 -13.33 1.81 14.57
C VAL A 148 -14.27 1.93 13.37
N GLU A 149 -15.47 1.37 13.43
CA GLU A 149 -16.41 1.41 12.30
C GLU A 149 -16.94 2.83 12.07
N GLU A 150 -17.21 3.61 13.12
CA GLU A 150 -17.62 5.00 13.03
C GLU A 150 -16.48 5.89 12.50
N LEU A 151 -15.26 5.67 13.00
CA LEU A 151 -14.08 6.43 12.58
C LEU A 151 -13.65 6.10 11.15
N LYS A 152 -13.99 4.92 10.66
CA LYS A 152 -13.74 4.50 9.28
C LYS A 152 -14.42 5.38 8.24
N VAL A 153 -15.50 6.07 8.61
CA VAL A 153 -16.17 7.05 7.75
C VAL A 153 -15.19 8.15 7.32
N ILE A 154 -14.24 8.54 8.19
CA ILE A 154 -13.21 9.54 7.87
C ILE A 154 -12.32 9.01 6.73
N SER A 155 -11.84 7.76 6.82
CA SER A 155 -11.04 7.14 5.76
C SER A 155 -11.84 6.99 4.46
N MET A 156 -13.14 6.71 4.53
CA MET A 156 -14.03 6.68 3.36
C MET A 156 -14.11 8.05 2.68
N GLN A 157 -14.29 9.12 3.45
CA GLN A 157 -14.34 10.50 2.95
C GLN A 157 -13.01 10.87 2.25
N ILE A 158 -11.87 10.52 2.85
CA ILE A 158 -10.55 10.77 2.24
C ILE A 158 -10.41 10.04 0.91
N SER A 159 -10.85 8.79 0.82
CA SER A 159 -10.82 8.05 -0.44
C SER A 159 -11.71 8.67 -1.53
N ALA A 160 -12.86 9.23 -1.15
CA ALA A 160 -13.82 9.85 -2.06
C ALA A 160 -13.37 11.26 -2.50
N MET A 161 -12.98 12.08 -1.55
CA MET A 161 -12.71 13.52 -1.76
C MET A 161 -11.27 13.80 -2.19
N LYS A 162 -10.34 12.88 -1.92
CA LYS A 162 -8.90 13.00 -2.23
C LYS A 162 -8.32 14.35 -1.75
N PRO A 163 -8.48 14.72 -0.47
CA PRO A 163 -8.01 15.99 0.05
C PRO A 163 -6.50 16.14 -0.19
N MET A 164 -6.07 17.36 -0.49
CA MET A 164 -4.66 17.69 -0.74
C MET A 164 -3.85 17.86 0.54
N GLY A 165 -4.52 18.04 1.68
CA GLY A 165 -3.88 18.21 2.99
C GLY A 165 -4.87 18.05 4.13
N ILE A 166 -4.37 18.05 5.35
CA ILE A 166 -5.16 17.99 6.59
C ILE A 166 -5.69 19.38 6.94
N ASP A 167 -4.90 20.42 6.64
CA ASP A 167 -5.18 21.83 6.84
C ASP A 167 -4.49 22.66 5.75
N GLU A 168 -4.73 23.97 5.74
CA GLU A 168 -4.11 24.90 4.78
C GLU A 168 -2.58 24.91 4.84
N ASN A 169 -1.98 24.67 6.01
CA ASN A 169 -0.52 24.69 6.18
C ASN A 169 0.15 23.46 5.56
N SER A 170 -0.62 22.38 5.39
CA SER A 170 -0.13 21.14 4.77
C SER A 170 -0.26 21.14 3.23
N ILE A 171 -0.86 22.18 2.65
CA ILE A 171 -1.05 22.36 1.20
C ILE A 171 0.03 23.31 0.64
N ASN A 172 0.53 23.00 -0.56
CA ASN A 172 1.47 23.89 -1.23
C ASN A 172 0.84 25.28 -1.41
N PRO A 173 1.48 26.38 -0.91
CA PRO A 173 0.93 27.72 -0.98
C PRO A 173 0.53 28.17 -2.39
N LYS A 174 1.27 27.73 -3.42
CA LYS A 174 0.95 28.04 -4.81
C LYS A 174 -0.41 27.46 -5.24
N ILE A 175 -0.73 26.23 -4.78
CA ILE A 175 -2.02 25.61 -5.09
C ILE A 175 -3.15 26.37 -4.41
N LEU A 176 -2.93 26.82 -3.16
CA LEU A 176 -3.92 27.64 -2.45
C LEU A 176 -4.15 29.00 -3.12
N GLU A 177 -3.11 29.61 -3.68
CA GLU A 177 -3.19 30.87 -4.41
C GLU A 177 -3.96 30.67 -5.73
N ASP A 178 -3.60 29.66 -6.52
CA ASP A 178 -4.24 29.31 -7.78
C ASP A 178 -5.75 29.02 -7.60
N GLU A 179 -6.15 28.32 -6.51
CA GLU A 179 -7.56 28.06 -6.20
C GLU A 179 -8.33 29.31 -5.74
N LYS A 180 -7.70 30.25 -5.02
CA LYS A 180 -8.32 31.52 -4.62
C LYS A 180 -8.60 32.44 -5.79
N ASP A 181 -7.79 32.35 -6.85
CA ASP A 181 -7.97 33.17 -8.06
C ASP A 181 -9.11 32.65 -8.97
N ILE A 182 -9.64 31.45 -8.71
CA ILE A 182 -10.74 30.83 -9.45
C ILE A 182 -12.13 31.18 -8.87
N ILE A 183 -12.18 31.66 -7.63
CA ILE A 183 -13.41 32.04 -6.93
C ILE A 183 -13.71 33.51 -7.12
#